data_58c1f53135105e83faa852ea15101b4b
#
_entry.id   58c1f53135105e83faa852ea15101b4b
#
_cell.length_a   1.000
_cell.length_b   1.000
_cell.length_c   1.000
_cell.angle_alpha   90.00
_cell.angle_beta   90.00
_cell.angle_gamma   90.00
#
_symmetry.space_group_name_H-M   'P 1'
#
loop_
_entity.id
_entity.type
_entity.pdbx_description
1 polymer ?
#
loop_
_entity_poly.entity_id
_entity_poly.type
_entity_poly.pdbx_seq_one_letter_code
_entity_poly.pdbx_strand_id
1 'polypeptide(L)'
;MLRLASHFKAEAAVLQAAAIEAWPALAALSDADLRRLASSGRASEQRLIKLRGQARLVVQVGLEPEEAALLLYAGIASTQGLAEASHHQLLVQLGRLERSLTGMSPPRVDGVTLQRWIRQARQAAARPPN
;
A
#
# COMPACT_ATOMS: atom_id res chain seq x y z
N MET A 1 3.49 -1.55 -15.30
CA MET A 1 4.15 -2.71 -14.68
C MET A 1 4.22 -2.52 -13.17
N LEU A 2 3.84 -3.54 -12.41
CA LEU A 2 3.91 -3.47 -10.95
C LEU A 2 5.35 -3.65 -10.48
N ARG A 3 5.84 -2.70 -9.67
CA ARG A 3 7.10 -2.85 -8.97
C ARG A 3 6.81 -3.06 -7.50
N LEU A 4 7.04 -4.26 -7.03
CA LEU A 4 6.78 -4.65 -5.65
C LEU A 4 8.10 -4.84 -4.92
N ALA A 5 8.06 -4.66 -3.59
CA ALA A 5 9.24 -4.92 -2.76
C ALA A 5 9.69 -6.38 -2.91
N SER A 6 10.99 -6.62 -2.79
CA SER A 6 11.58 -7.94 -3.06
C SER A 6 11.01 -9.05 -2.19
N HIS A 7 10.56 -8.74 -0.97
CA HIS A 7 9.98 -9.74 -0.08
C HIS A 7 8.57 -10.19 -0.51
N PHE A 8 7.98 -9.55 -1.53
CA PHE A 8 6.71 -9.97 -2.14
C PHE A 8 6.91 -10.75 -3.44
N LYS A 9 8.07 -11.37 -3.62
CA LYS A 9 8.42 -12.06 -4.86
C LYS A 9 7.42 -13.17 -5.22
N ALA A 10 6.99 -13.96 -4.24
CA ALA A 10 6.00 -15.02 -4.47
C ALA A 10 4.66 -14.46 -4.91
N GLU A 11 4.21 -13.39 -4.25
CA GLU A 11 2.96 -12.72 -4.58
C GLU A 11 3.03 -12.07 -5.96
N ALA A 12 4.17 -11.47 -6.30
CA ALA A 12 4.38 -10.87 -7.61
C ALA A 12 4.23 -11.91 -8.73
N ALA A 13 4.79 -13.10 -8.53
CA ALA A 13 4.69 -14.18 -9.52
C ALA A 13 3.25 -14.63 -9.74
N VAL A 14 2.48 -14.76 -8.65
CA VAL A 14 1.06 -15.15 -8.72
C VAL A 14 0.23 -14.07 -9.43
N LEU A 15 0.47 -12.81 -9.13
CA LEU A 15 -0.22 -11.69 -9.77
C LEU A 15 0.11 -11.63 -11.27
N GLN A 16 1.36 -11.81 -11.63
CA GLN A 16 1.79 -11.82 -13.02
C GLN A 16 1.13 -12.96 -13.80
N ALA A 17 1.08 -14.15 -13.21
CA ALA A 17 0.43 -15.31 -13.82
C ALA A 17 -1.06 -15.09 -14.04
N ALA A 18 -1.70 -14.26 -13.22
CA ALA A 18 -3.11 -13.90 -13.33
C ALA A 18 -3.32 -12.65 -14.20
N ALA A 19 -2.28 -12.16 -14.87
CA ALA A 19 -2.30 -10.97 -15.72
C ALA A 19 -2.67 -9.68 -14.98
N ILE A 20 -2.37 -9.62 -13.69
CA ILE A 20 -2.59 -8.42 -12.87
C ILE A 20 -1.27 -7.64 -12.85
N GLU A 21 -1.16 -6.66 -13.75
CA GLU A 21 0.11 -5.99 -14.03
C GLU A 21 0.07 -4.48 -13.82
N ALA A 22 -1.04 -3.96 -13.28
CA ALA A 22 -1.20 -2.52 -13.04
C ALA A 22 -1.84 -2.29 -11.68
N TRP A 23 -1.50 -1.14 -11.07
CA TRP A 23 -2.03 -0.78 -9.76
C TRP A 23 -3.56 -0.75 -9.72
N PRO A 24 -4.28 -0.18 -10.72
CA PRO A 24 -5.74 -0.18 -10.67
C PRO A 24 -6.34 -1.60 -10.67
N ALA A 25 -5.75 -2.52 -11.41
CA ALA A 25 -6.23 -3.91 -11.44
C ALA A 25 -6.06 -4.58 -10.08
N LEU A 26 -4.92 -4.35 -9.43
CA LEU A 26 -4.65 -4.89 -8.09
C LEU A 26 -5.59 -4.26 -7.06
N ALA A 27 -5.82 -2.95 -7.13
CA ALA A 27 -6.70 -2.25 -6.21
C ALA A 27 -8.15 -2.74 -6.31
N ALA A 28 -8.57 -3.22 -7.48
CA ALA A 28 -9.94 -3.64 -7.75
C ALA A 28 -10.23 -5.10 -7.33
N LEU A 29 -9.24 -5.85 -6.90
CA LEU A 29 -9.45 -7.25 -6.52
C LEU A 29 -10.36 -7.36 -5.29
N SER A 30 -11.30 -8.30 -5.35
CA SER A 30 -12.17 -8.61 -4.23
C SER A 30 -11.47 -9.55 -3.24
N ASP A 31 -12.06 -9.70 -2.05
CA ASP A 31 -11.56 -10.67 -1.08
C ASP A 31 -11.59 -12.09 -1.65
N ALA A 32 -12.63 -12.43 -2.41
CA ALA A 32 -12.74 -13.73 -3.07
C ALA A 32 -11.61 -13.92 -4.09
N ASP A 33 -11.27 -12.89 -4.85
CA ASP A 33 -10.15 -12.92 -5.79
C ASP A 33 -8.84 -13.23 -5.07
N LEU A 34 -8.60 -12.57 -3.94
CA LEU A 34 -7.37 -12.78 -3.16
C LEU A 34 -7.30 -14.20 -2.61
N ARG A 35 -8.41 -14.73 -2.10
CA ARG A 35 -8.46 -16.11 -1.63
C ARG A 35 -8.15 -17.10 -2.75
N ARG A 36 -8.69 -16.85 -3.94
CA ARG A 36 -8.46 -17.69 -5.11
C ARG A 36 -6.97 -17.68 -5.52
N LEU A 37 -6.38 -16.49 -5.54
CA LEU A 37 -4.95 -16.36 -5.86
C LEU A 37 -4.06 -17.05 -4.83
N ALA A 38 -4.46 -17.05 -3.56
CA ALA A 38 -3.72 -17.69 -2.49
C ALA A 38 -3.96 -19.18 -2.40
N SER A 39 -4.99 -19.72 -3.09
CA SER A 39 -5.40 -21.13 -2.95
C SER A 39 -4.35 -22.12 -3.42
N SER A 40 -3.43 -21.69 -4.30
CA SER A 40 -2.33 -22.53 -4.78
C SER A 40 -1.26 -22.79 -3.71
N GLY A 41 -1.28 -22.05 -2.61
CA GLY A 41 -0.24 -22.10 -1.57
C GLY A 41 1.04 -21.40 -1.93
N ARG A 42 1.14 -20.80 -3.13
CA ARG A 42 2.34 -20.10 -3.59
C ARG A 42 2.42 -18.66 -3.10
N ALA A 43 1.29 -18.09 -2.69
CA ALA A 43 1.21 -16.73 -2.20
C ALA A 43 0.39 -16.69 -0.92
N SER A 44 0.74 -15.77 -0.02
CA SER A 44 0.02 -15.55 1.23
C SER A 44 -1.16 -14.61 1.00
N GLU A 45 -2.36 -15.00 1.43
CA GLU A 45 -3.53 -14.12 1.37
C GLU A 45 -3.28 -12.82 2.13
N GLN A 46 -2.66 -12.90 3.32
CA GLN A 46 -2.35 -11.70 4.11
C GLN A 46 -1.43 -10.73 3.38
N ARG A 47 -0.44 -11.27 2.69
CA ARG A 47 0.48 -10.44 1.90
C ARG A 47 -0.22 -9.84 0.68
N LEU A 48 -1.10 -10.60 0.04
CA LEU A 48 -1.90 -10.07 -1.07
C LEU A 48 -2.82 -8.95 -0.60
N ILE A 49 -3.40 -9.06 0.59
CA ILE A 49 -4.21 -7.99 1.20
C ILE A 49 -3.36 -6.72 1.38
N LYS A 50 -2.12 -6.85 1.86
CA LYS A 50 -1.22 -5.71 2.01
C LYS A 50 -0.91 -5.06 0.66
N LEU A 51 -0.65 -5.86 -0.36
CA LEU A 51 -0.37 -5.33 -1.70
C LEU A 51 -1.58 -4.64 -2.31
N ARG A 52 -2.79 -5.20 -2.10
CA ARG A 52 -4.03 -4.52 -2.51
C ARG A 52 -4.18 -3.19 -1.79
N GLY A 53 -3.84 -3.15 -0.50
CA GLY A 53 -3.83 -1.92 0.28
C GLY A 53 -2.88 -0.88 -0.30
N GLN A 54 -1.66 -1.30 -0.66
CA GLN A 54 -0.70 -0.43 -1.33
C GLN A 54 -1.28 0.11 -2.64
N ALA A 55 -1.90 -0.75 -3.43
CA ALA A 55 -2.51 -0.35 -4.70
C ALA A 55 -3.62 0.68 -4.49
N ARG A 56 -4.46 0.49 -3.47
CA ARG A 56 -5.52 1.44 -3.15
C ARG A 56 -4.98 2.79 -2.71
N LEU A 57 -3.89 2.81 -1.95
CA LEU A 57 -3.22 4.06 -1.59
C LEU A 57 -2.69 4.78 -2.83
N VAL A 58 -2.11 4.04 -3.77
CA VAL A 58 -1.62 4.61 -5.03
C VAL A 58 -2.78 5.19 -5.84
N VAL A 59 -3.85 4.42 -6.01
CA VAL A 59 -4.96 4.77 -6.92
C VAL A 59 -5.91 5.79 -6.29
N GLN A 60 -6.30 5.57 -5.03
CA GLN A 60 -7.33 6.38 -4.37
C GLN A 60 -6.77 7.67 -3.77
N VAL A 61 -5.58 7.60 -3.20
CA VAL A 61 -4.96 8.75 -2.54
C VAL A 61 -4.01 9.50 -3.48
N GLY A 62 -3.49 8.82 -4.50
CA GLY A 62 -2.59 9.43 -5.45
C GLY A 62 -1.12 9.38 -5.03
N LEU A 63 -0.76 8.42 -4.18
CA LEU A 63 0.62 8.27 -3.72
C LEU A 63 1.48 7.59 -4.77
N GLU A 64 2.78 7.88 -4.75
CA GLU A 64 3.74 7.09 -5.51
C GLU A 64 3.85 5.68 -4.88
N PRO A 65 4.18 4.65 -5.67
CA PRO A 65 4.28 3.29 -5.14
C PRO A 65 5.24 3.17 -3.96
N GLU A 66 6.37 3.89 -3.99
CA GLU A 66 7.36 3.86 -2.93
C GLU A 66 6.84 4.51 -1.64
N GLU A 67 6.03 5.55 -1.78
CA GLU A 67 5.39 6.21 -0.64
C GLU A 67 4.37 5.29 0.02
N ALA A 68 3.55 4.63 -0.79
CA ALA A 68 2.59 3.65 -0.29
C ALA A 68 3.29 2.47 0.36
N ALA A 69 4.41 2.01 -0.20
CA ALA A 69 5.21 0.92 0.39
C ALA A 69 5.76 1.32 1.76
N LEU A 70 6.22 2.55 1.91
CA LEU A 70 6.70 3.06 3.20
C LEU A 70 5.58 3.02 4.25
N LEU A 71 4.37 3.39 3.86
CA LEU A 71 3.21 3.33 4.76
C LEU A 71 2.88 1.89 5.17
N LEU A 72 3.07 0.92 4.29
CA LEU A 72 2.89 -0.49 4.66
C LEU A 72 3.82 -0.89 5.80
N TYR A 73 5.09 -0.46 5.77
CA TYR A 73 6.03 -0.72 6.86
C TYR A 73 5.58 -0.08 8.16
N ALA A 74 4.83 1.03 8.10
CA ALA A 74 4.28 1.71 9.27
C ALA A 74 2.95 1.09 9.72
N GLY A 75 2.49 0.02 9.06
CA GLY A 75 1.23 -0.64 9.42
C GLY A 75 0.00 -0.02 8.76
N ILE A 76 0.17 0.90 7.82
CA ILE A 76 -0.94 1.54 7.10
C ILE A 76 -1.12 0.83 5.76
N ALA A 77 -2.20 0.07 5.64
CA ALA A 77 -2.47 -0.75 4.45
C ALA A 77 -3.85 -0.47 3.86
N SER A 78 -4.41 0.72 4.10
CA SER A 78 -5.71 1.10 3.55
C SER A 78 -5.86 2.61 3.53
N THR A 79 -6.75 3.09 2.65
CA THR A 79 -7.12 4.51 2.61
C THR A 79 -7.73 4.95 3.93
N GLN A 80 -8.62 4.12 4.50
CA GLN A 80 -9.27 4.42 5.78
C GLN A 80 -8.23 4.50 6.91
N GLY A 81 -7.27 3.57 6.94
CA GLY A 81 -6.21 3.59 7.95
C GLY A 81 -5.40 4.87 7.91
N LEU A 82 -5.08 5.35 6.71
CA LEU A 82 -4.36 6.61 6.55
C LEU A 82 -5.24 7.80 6.96
N ALA A 83 -6.53 7.78 6.59
CA ALA A 83 -7.47 8.84 6.92
C ALA A 83 -7.62 9.02 8.44
N GLU A 84 -7.52 7.93 9.19
CA GLU A 84 -7.67 7.92 10.65
C GLU A 84 -6.35 8.07 11.40
N ALA A 85 -5.22 8.10 10.70
CA ALA A 85 -3.91 8.14 11.33
C ALA A 85 -3.68 9.46 12.08
N SER A 86 -2.97 9.34 13.21
CA SER A 86 -2.47 10.51 13.93
C SER A 86 -1.28 11.08 13.19
N HIS A 87 -1.37 12.34 12.76
CA HIS A 87 -0.29 13.01 12.04
C HIS A 87 1.03 12.95 12.82
N HIS A 88 1.00 13.31 14.09
CA HIS A 88 2.21 13.37 14.91
C HIS A 88 2.84 11.99 15.09
N GLN A 89 2.02 10.99 15.46
CA GLN A 89 2.53 9.63 15.71
C GLN A 89 3.09 9.01 14.44
N LEU A 90 2.38 9.18 13.32
CA LEU A 90 2.81 8.61 12.04
C LEU A 90 4.08 9.30 11.55
N LEU A 91 4.20 10.62 11.72
CA LEU A 91 5.39 11.35 11.31
C LEU A 91 6.64 10.85 12.08
N VAL A 92 6.52 10.64 13.38
CA VAL A 92 7.60 10.09 14.22
C VAL A 92 7.96 8.68 13.75
N GLN A 93 6.96 7.85 13.49
CA GLN A 93 7.17 6.47 13.05
C GLN A 93 7.87 6.40 11.70
N LEU A 94 7.45 7.23 10.75
CA LEU A 94 8.07 7.30 9.43
C LEU A 94 9.52 7.75 9.51
N GLY A 95 9.83 8.71 10.40
CA GLY A 95 11.20 9.14 10.62
C GLY A 95 12.09 8.02 11.15
N ARG A 96 11.57 7.18 12.03
CA ARG A 96 12.30 6.01 12.53
C ARG A 96 12.55 5.00 11.42
N LEU A 97 11.55 4.77 10.57
CA LEU A 97 11.66 3.84 9.44
C LEU A 97 12.69 4.30 8.43
N GLU A 98 12.74 5.60 8.12
CA GLU A 98 13.73 6.16 7.21
C GLU A 98 15.16 5.85 7.66
N ARG A 99 15.39 5.88 8.98
CA ARG A 99 16.71 5.61 9.54
C ARG A 99 17.02 4.13 9.63
N SER A 100 16.01 3.26 9.72
CA SER A 100 16.21 1.83 9.94
C SER A 100 16.25 1.02 8.64
N LEU A 101 15.69 1.54 7.54
CA LEU A 101 15.68 0.83 6.27
C LEU A 101 17.04 0.95 5.59
N THR A 102 17.76 -0.18 5.51
CA THR A 102 19.04 -0.28 4.83
C THR A 102 18.85 -0.90 3.45
N GLY A 103 19.67 -0.47 2.49
CA GLY A 103 19.58 -0.96 1.13
C GLY A 103 18.41 -0.41 0.33
N MET A 104 17.68 0.54 0.89
CA MET A 104 16.57 1.23 0.25
C MET A 104 16.78 2.74 0.41
N SER A 105 16.24 3.48 -0.55
CA SER A 105 16.16 4.94 -0.44
C SER A 105 14.69 5.32 -0.23
N PRO A 106 14.17 5.24 1.01
CA PRO A 106 12.77 5.58 1.25
C PRO A 106 12.55 7.07 0.98
N PRO A 107 11.35 7.45 0.51
CA PRO A 107 11.05 8.85 0.30
C PRO A 107 11.09 9.60 1.63
N ARG A 108 11.61 10.81 1.59
CA ARG A 108 11.59 11.70 2.74
C ARG A 108 10.20 12.28 2.90
N VAL A 109 9.60 12.09 4.07
CA VAL A 109 8.24 12.56 4.33
C VAL A 109 8.31 13.60 5.44
N ASP A 110 8.07 14.85 5.08
CA ASP A 110 7.97 15.93 6.07
C ASP A 110 6.52 16.07 6.56
N GLY A 111 6.33 16.94 7.57
CA GLY A 111 5.02 17.12 8.18
C GLY A 111 3.96 17.66 7.21
N VAL A 112 4.36 18.53 6.29
CA VAL A 112 3.45 19.12 5.31
C VAL A 112 2.99 18.05 4.30
N THR A 113 3.91 17.25 3.82
CA THR A 113 3.62 16.16 2.88
C THR A 113 2.68 15.15 3.52
N LEU A 114 2.98 14.71 4.76
CA LEU A 114 2.13 13.75 5.46
C LEU A 114 0.73 14.31 5.71
N GLN A 115 0.63 15.56 6.10
CA GLN A 115 -0.68 16.21 6.31
C GLN A 115 -1.50 16.21 5.03
N ARG A 116 -0.85 16.46 3.88
CA ARG A 116 -1.52 16.39 2.58
C ARG A 116 -2.02 14.98 2.28
N TRP A 117 -1.22 13.95 2.54
CA TRP A 117 -1.63 12.56 2.34
C TRP A 117 -2.86 12.19 3.18
N ILE A 118 -2.84 12.56 4.47
CA ILE A 118 -3.96 12.27 5.38
C ILE A 118 -5.22 12.98 4.89
N ARG A 119 -5.10 14.25 4.46
CA ARG A 119 -6.23 15.01 3.93
C ARG A 119 -6.77 14.36 2.66
N GLN A 120 -5.91 13.95 1.74
CA GLN A 120 -6.30 13.27 0.51
C GLN A 120 -7.00 11.94 0.82
N ALA A 121 -6.49 11.21 1.82
CA ALA A 121 -7.11 9.96 2.26
C ALA A 121 -8.49 10.19 2.84
N ARG A 122 -8.67 11.25 3.63
CA ARG A 122 -9.98 11.61 4.18
C ARG A 122 -10.98 11.95 3.08
N GLN A 123 -10.54 12.66 2.06
CA GLN A 123 -11.39 12.99 0.91
C GLN A 123 -11.77 11.72 0.14
N ALA A 124 -10.83 10.82 -0.08
CA ALA A 124 -11.09 9.56 -0.78
C ALA A 124 -12.03 8.66 0.01
N ALA A 125 -11.85 8.57 1.33
CA ALA A 125 -12.69 7.75 2.21
C ALA A 125 -14.11 8.31 2.32
N ALA A 126 -14.29 9.62 2.15
CA ALA A 126 -15.61 10.26 2.23
C ALA A 126 -16.41 10.15 0.92
N ARG A 127 -15.78 9.74 -0.20
CA ARG A 127 -16.49 9.58 -1.46
C ARG A 127 -17.45 8.41 -1.38
N PRO A 128 -18.70 8.56 -1.86
CA PRO A 128 -19.62 7.44 -1.90
C PRO A 128 -19.09 6.35 -2.83
N PRO A 129 -19.28 5.08 -2.49
CA PRO A 129 -18.90 4.00 -3.40
C PRO A 129 -19.73 4.06 -4.68
N ASN A 130 -19.06 3.90 -5.80
CA ASN A 130 -19.72 3.84 -7.10
C ASN A 130 -20.10 2.39 -7.44
#